data_0e7c49c5426a6a70adb8f9e127a8ebcd
#
_entry.id   0e7c49c5426a6a70adb8f9e127a8ebcd
#
_cell.length_a   1.000
_cell.length_b   1.000
_cell.length_c   1.000
_cell.angle_alpha   90.00
_cell.angle_beta   90.00
_cell.angle_gamma   90.00
#
_symmetry.space_group_name_H-M   'P 1'
#
loop_
_entity.id
_entity.type
_entity.pdbx_description
1 polymer ?
#
loop_
_entity_poly.entity_id
_entity_poly.type
_entity_poly.pdbx_seq_one_letter_code
_entity_poly.pdbx_strand_id
1 'polypeptide(L)'
;MNFKLKKLSKILIFLALYNLGFAIPKYDNEDEKRLNAVKEFYTNVLKDGKSKSNPTPLLADGINILTKEPVEWIFPNGEKVKISNFANQQNFLRTLVSLSEVTGDTKYINTAVDTSKYFMDNFVSENKLFYWGGHRFLNLDTLTTVGPQNKNQVHELKNLFPYYEFLYEINPEVTKNYVIAFWNAHVEDWDTLDMGRHGNYDKKFNPNVFKEHHPKDIVDPNKLPALPETKGLTFINAGSDLIYSAYVLNSLSPNKEMKDWGKTVFTQYQLARNPETGAPVYQFTSPKKREWPPKSDKDTNSKYGDRAFRQFGAEFGDIAKEANALFKGNPRTIVVDNSLVLHDIYTKTKDKDILTSAIANLKNYYKIALDTENGNLKPVWNDGTDLSNYTLVRDGYYGKKGTVLKSEPIKSEEYAIPLIRWYAVTKDKNLWDTARTILNKNFNLGDIGTFDGKDISLNMNTTNSSPYSIFLMIDLYKATNNDKYIELARIVGNNLVTTKFKNGYFVAEPNLLNAKIDSIEAFSLVSLDAILKGKEKNIPQYISHGGYTHGEHIEGDSVYDRNVIYNKTINEDVK
;
A
#
# COMPACT_ATOMS: atom_id res chain seq x y z
N MET A 1 -25.95 10.83 -20.21
CA MET A 1 -26.22 9.46 -19.73
C MET A 1 -26.30 9.55 -18.21
N ASN A 2 -27.51 9.46 -17.65
CA ASN A 2 -27.71 9.65 -16.21
C ASN A 2 -27.20 8.44 -15.45
N PHE A 3 -26.13 8.61 -14.68
CA PHE A 3 -25.64 7.63 -13.74
C PHE A 3 -26.68 7.44 -12.61
N LYS A 4 -27.55 6.47 -12.74
CA LYS A 4 -28.36 6.00 -11.61
C LYS A 4 -27.52 4.99 -10.83
N LEU A 5 -26.99 5.40 -9.70
CA LEU A 5 -26.50 4.50 -8.66
C LEU A 5 -27.61 3.48 -8.34
N LYS A 6 -27.42 2.23 -8.74
CA LYS A 6 -28.31 1.15 -8.33
C LYS A 6 -28.15 0.96 -6.83
N LYS A 7 -29.16 1.41 -6.08
CA LYS A 7 -29.33 1.05 -4.67
C LYS A 7 -29.46 -0.46 -4.55
N LEU A 8 -28.44 -1.12 -4.02
CA LEU A 8 -28.58 -2.47 -3.49
C LEU A 8 -29.57 -2.43 -2.32
N SER A 9 -30.72 -3.07 -2.51
CA SER A 9 -31.76 -3.17 -1.51
C SER A 9 -31.27 -3.95 -0.31
N LYS A 10 -31.29 -3.32 0.86
CA LYS A 10 -30.92 -3.88 2.14
C LYS A 10 -32.12 -4.54 2.81
N ILE A 11 -31.92 -5.77 3.24
CA ILE A 11 -32.75 -6.37 4.28
C ILE A 11 -32.28 -5.80 5.61
N LEU A 12 -33.12 -4.95 6.20
CA LEU A 12 -32.93 -4.43 7.56
C LEU A 12 -33.36 -5.52 8.56
N ILE A 13 -32.40 -6.03 9.32
CA ILE A 13 -32.70 -6.68 10.59
C ILE A 13 -32.39 -5.65 11.69
N PHE A 14 -33.43 -5.16 12.34
CA PHE A 14 -33.36 -4.31 13.53
C PHE A 14 -32.92 -5.17 14.71
N LEU A 15 -31.72 -4.91 15.23
CA LEU A 15 -31.36 -5.23 16.62
C LEU A 15 -31.22 -3.91 17.36
N ALA A 16 -32.25 -3.56 18.12
CA ALA A 16 -32.21 -2.47 19.07
C ALA A 16 -31.35 -2.90 20.27
N LEU A 17 -30.07 -2.49 20.26
CA LEU A 17 -29.24 -2.46 21.45
C LEU A 17 -29.18 -1.02 21.95
N TYR A 18 -29.44 -0.82 23.21
CA TYR A 18 -29.35 0.45 23.92
C TYR A 18 -27.99 1.11 23.64
N ASN A 19 -27.97 2.08 22.74
CA ASN A 19 -26.87 2.99 22.57
C ASN A 19 -27.03 4.15 23.56
N LEU A 20 -26.23 4.15 24.61
CA LEU A 20 -25.77 5.41 25.19
C LEU A 20 -24.81 6.01 24.17
N GLY A 21 -25.36 6.56 23.09
CA GLY A 21 -24.58 7.15 22.03
C GLY A 21 -24.06 8.51 22.49
N PHE A 22 -22.74 8.61 22.61
CA PHE A 22 -22.10 9.90 22.47
C PHE A 22 -22.39 10.37 21.04
N ALA A 23 -22.87 11.57 20.87
CA ALA A 23 -23.19 12.11 19.55
C ALA A 23 -21.88 12.58 18.90
N ILE A 24 -21.62 12.19 17.63
CA ILE A 24 -20.50 12.76 16.86
C ILE A 24 -20.50 14.29 17.04
N PRO A 25 -19.34 14.90 17.36
CA PRO A 25 -19.25 16.35 17.53
C PRO A 25 -19.88 17.09 16.35
N LYS A 26 -20.69 18.09 16.62
CA LYS A 26 -21.36 18.85 15.57
C LYS A 26 -20.34 19.44 14.61
N TYR A 27 -20.59 19.31 13.31
CA TYR A 27 -19.80 19.90 12.24
C TYR A 27 -19.72 21.42 12.42
N ASP A 28 -18.52 22.01 12.35
CA ASP A 28 -18.27 23.41 12.65
C ASP A 28 -17.46 24.13 11.55
N ASN A 29 -17.12 25.41 11.79
CA ASN A 29 -16.38 26.23 10.84
C ASN A 29 -14.93 25.73 10.59
N GLU A 30 -14.28 25.11 11.57
CA GLU A 30 -12.93 24.56 11.40
C GLU A 30 -12.98 23.30 10.53
N ASP A 31 -14.03 22.51 10.65
CA ASP A 31 -14.29 21.39 9.75
C ASP A 31 -14.46 21.86 8.30
N GLU A 32 -15.25 22.93 8.10
CA GLU A 32 -15.45 23.49 6.76
C GLU A 32 -14.16 24.09 6.18
N LYS A 33 -13.28 24.68 6.99
CA LYS A 33 -11.97 25.15 6.53
C LYS A 33 -11.10 23.99 6.03
N ARG A 34 -11.06 22.84 6.75
CA ARG A 34 -10.34 21.65 6.31
C ARG A 34 -10.88 21.12 4.98
N LEU A 35 -12.20 21.01 4.86
CA LEU A 35 -12.83 20.59 3.61
C LEU A 35 -12.55 21.56 2.45
N ASN A 36 -12.53 22.86 2.73
CA ASN A 36 -12.22 23.87 1.71
C ASN A 36 -10.76 23.76 1.24
N ALA A 37 -9.80 23.45 2.13
CA ALA A 37 -8.42 23.18 1.73
C ALA A 37 -8.33 21.96 0.77
N VAL A 38 -9.09 20.89 1.03
CA VAL A 38 -9.15 19.74 0.12
C VAL A 38 -9.79 20.13 -1.23
N LYS A 39 -10.88 20.91 -1.22
CA LYS A 39 -11.53 21.40 -2.44
C LYS A 39 -10.62 22.31 -3.27
N GLU A 40 -9.87 23.20 -2.61
CA GLU A 40 -8.87 24.07 -3.25
C GLU A 40 -7.75 23.25 -3.87
N PHE A 41 -7.19 22.29 -3.12
CA PHE A 41 -6.16 21.38 -3.62
C PHE A 41 -6.59 20.71 -4.92
N TYR A 42 -7.76 20.08 -4.96
CA TYR A 42 -8.19 19.41 -6.18
C TYR A 42 -8.60 20.37 -7.30
N THR A 43 -9.07 21.57 -6.97
CA THR A 43 -9.28 22.60 -7.98
C THR A 43 -7.96 22.97 -8.68
N ASN A 44 -6.89 23.13 -7.89
CA ASN A 44 -5.56 23.43 -8.41
C ASN A 44 -4.96 22.23 -9.16
N VAL A 45 -5.07 21.02 -8.62
CA VAL A 45 -4.59 19.78 -9.28
C VAL A 45 -5.25 19.60 -10.66
N LEU A 46 -6.55 19.79 -10.77
CA LEU A 46 -7.28 19.61 -12.03
C LEU A 46 -6.98 20.71 -13.06
N LYS A 47 -6.53 21.87 -12.59
CA LYS A 47 -6.10 22.98 -13.44
C LYS A 47 -4.64 22.81 -13.87
N ASP A 48 -3.75 22.61 -12.91
CA ASP A 48 -2.30 22.77 -13.07
C ASP A 48 -1.59 21.43 -13.37
N GLY A 49 -2.24 20.28 -13.15
CA GLY A 49 -1.70 18.94 -13.40
C GLY A 49 -1.84 18.43 -14.82
N LYS A 50 -2.48 19.18 -15.72
CA LYS A 50 -2.69 18.76 -17.11
C LYS A 50 -1.53 19.15 -18.02
N SER A 51 -1.33 18.37 -19.12
CA SER A 51 -0.48 18.83 -20.21
C SER A 51 -1.08 20.06 -20.88
N LYS A 52 -0.23 21.05 -21.13
CA LYS A 52 -0.60 22.25 -21.93
C LYS A 52 -0.48 21.99 -23.44
N SER A 53 0.43 21.10 -23.84
CA SER A 53 0.70 20.75 -25.23
C SER A 53 -0.28 19.70 -25.77
N ASN A 54 -0.77 18.82 -24.90
CA ASN A 54 -1.67 17.73 -25.25
C ASN A 54 -2.79 17.56 -24.20
N PRO A 55 -3.82 18.40 -24.24
CA PRO A 55 -4.87 18.40 -23.23
C PRO A 55 -5.72 17.13 -23.32
N THR A 56 -5.62 16.30 -22.29
CA THR A 56 -6.41 15.08 -22.09
C THR A 56 -6.98 15.07 -20.66
N PRO A 57 -7.84 14.10 -20.29
CA PRO A 57 -8.24 13.91 -18.90
C PRO A 57 -7.12 13.45 -17.96
N LEU A 58 -5.95 12.98 -18.48
CA LEU A 58 -4.83 12.53 -17.67
C LEU A 58 -4.14 13.69 -16.95
N LEU A 59 -3.51 13.35 -15.83
CA LEU A 59 -2.79 14.29 -14.97
C LEU A 59 -1.36 13.80 -14.73
N ALA A 60 -0.45 14.74 -14.53
CA ALA A 60 0.88 14.43 -13.99
C ALA A 60 0.76 13.88 -12.56
N ASP A 61 1.72 13.04 -12.13
CA ASP A 61 1.76 12.49 -10.78
C ASP A 61 2.04 13.55 -9.70
N GLY A 62 2.64 14.67 -10.08
CA GLY A 62 2.95 15.74 -9.15
C GLY A 62 3.03 17.12 -9.77
N ILE A 63 2.95 18.11 -8.90
CA ILE A 63 2.95 19.54 -9.25
C ILE A 63 3.98 20.26 -8.37
N ASN A 64 4.80 21.09 -8.98
CA ASN A 64 5.68 22.02 -8.26
C ASN A 64 4.81 23.15 -7.67
N ILE A 65 4.82 23.31 -6.35
CA ILE A 65 3.91 24.23 -5.64
C ILE A 65 4.28 25.71 -5.81
N LEU A 66 5.48 26.03 -6.31
CA LEU A 66 5.91 27.39 -6.58
C LEU A 66 5.56 27.81 -8.01
N THR A 67 5.90 26.98 -8.99
CA THR A 67 5.65 27.30 -10.42
C THR A 67 4.25 26.94 -10.86
N LYS A 68 3.56 26.06 -10.15
CA LYS A 68 2.23 25.51 -10.52
C LYS A 68 2.26 24.73 -11.84
N GLU A 69 3.39 24.12 -12.14
CA GLU A 69 3.58 23.29 -13.32
C GLU A 69 3.73 21.82 -12.93
N PRO A 70 3.36 20.89 -13.83
CA PRO A 70 3.68 19.47 -13.66
C PRO A 70 5.16 19.25 -13.43
N VAL A 71 5.50 18.35 -12.51
CA VAL A 71 6.89 18.00 -12.20
C VAL A 71 7.54 17.30 -13.39
N GLU A 72 8.75 17.71 -13.73
CA GLU A 72 9.54 17.11 -14.80
C GLU A 72 10.63 16.18 -14.27
N TRP A 73 10.75 15.00 -14.87
CA TRP A 73 11.96 14.19 -14.83
C TRP A 73 12.89 14.61 -15.96
N ILE A 74 14.18 14.65 -15.69
CA ILE A 74 15.20 14.85 -16.72
C ILE A 74 15.92 13.52 -16.89
N PHE A 75 15.68 12.84 -18.00
CA PHE A 75 16.31 11.56 -18.28
C PHE A 75 17.79 11.73 -18.66
N PRO A 76 18.63 10.67 -18.55
CA PRO A 76 20.06 10.76 -18.86
C PRO A 76 20.38 11.24 -20.26
N ASN A 77 19.50 11.03 -21.24
CA ASN A 77 19.60 11.54 -22.60
C ASN A 77 19.22 13.03 -22.74
N GLY A 78 18.88 13.71 -21.64
CA GLY A 78 18.43 15.11 -21.60
C GLY A 78 16.95 15.32 -21.92
N GLU A 79 16.18 14.25 -22.19
CA GLU A 79 14.75 14.35 -22.41
C GLU A 79 14.04 14.77 -21.13
N LYS A 80 13.15 15.77 -21.24
CA LYS A 80 12.29 16.21 -20.14
C LYS A 80 10.94 15.52 -20.25
N VAL A 81 10.52 14.85 -19.19
CA VAL A 81 9.32 14.02 -19.15
C VAL A 81 8.43 14.41 -17.98
N LYS A 82 7.20 14.79 -18.25
CA LYS A 82 6.15 14.91 -17.25
C LYS A 82 5.46 13.57 -17.11
N ILE A 83 5.65 12.92 -15.97
CA ILE A 83 5.18 11.56 -15.77
C ILE A 83 3.71 11.57 -15.37
N SER A 84 2.92 10.72 -16.06
CA SER A 84 1.59 10.30 -15.68
C SER A 84 1.58 8.79 -15.46
N ASN A 85 1.57 8.36 -14.21
CA ASN A 85 1.52 6.96 -13.84
C ASN A 85 0.19 6.66 -13.13
N PHE A 86 -0.79 6.20 -13.89
CA PHE A 86 -2.15 5.98 -13.38
C PHE A 86 -2.19 5.00 -12.20
N ALA A 87 -1.20 4.11 -12.07
CA ALA A 87 -1.03 3.28 -10.88
C ALA A 87 -0.81 4.11 -9.60
N ASN A 88 -0.07 5.23 -9.70
CA ASN A 88 0.19 6.13 -8.57
C ASN A 88 -0.98 7.09 -8.26
N GLN A 89 -2.10 6.95 -8.95
CA GLN A 89 -3.25 7.86 -8.83
C GLN A 89 -4.48 7.17 -8.23
N GLN A 90 -4.30 6.03 -7.56
CA GLN A 90 -5.43 5.25 -7.07
C GLN A 90 -6.08 5.84 -5.81
N ASN A 91 -5.32 6.49 -4.93
CA ASN A 91 -5.90 7.25 -3.82
C ASN A 91 -6.46 8.60 -4.27
N PHE A 92 -5.93 9.20 -5.34
CA PHE A 92 -6.57 10.32 -6.02
C PHE A 92 -8.00 9.96 -6.44
N LEU A 93 -8.22 8.81 -7.11
CA LEU A 93 -9.55 8.34 -7.48
C LEU A 93 -10.43 8.11 -6.24
N ARG A 94 -9.91 7.43 -5.21
CA ARG A 94 -10.64 7.22 -3.94
C ARG A 94 -11.04 8.54 -3.28
N THR A 95 -10.16 9.53 -3.33
CA THR A 95 -10.44 10.84 -2.73
C THR A 95 -11.49 11.62 -3.53
N LEU A 96 -11.45 11.59 -4.86
CA LEU A 96 -12.46 12.25 -5.69
C LEU A 96 -13.86 11.63 -5.49
N VAL A 97 -13.95 10.30 -5.40
CA VAL A 97 -15.21 9.61 -5.08
C VAL A 97 -15.70 10.05 -3.69
N SER A 98 -14.83 10.07 -2.69
CA SER A 98 -15.14 10.49 -1.33
C SER A 98 -15.57 11.96 -1.27
N LEU A 99 -14.86 12.83 -1.97
CA LEU A 99 -15.15 14.27 -2.01
C LEU A 99 -16.50 14.55 -2.69
N SER A 100 -16.86 13.82 -3.74
CA SER A 100 -18.17 13.89 -4.37
C SER A 100 -19.27 13.48 -3.40
N GLU A 101 -19.08 12.38 -2.65
CA GLU A 101 -20.05 11.93 -1.65
C GLU A 101 -20.22 12.96 -0.52
N VAL A 102 -19.12 13.48 0.02
CA VAL A 102 -19.13 14.41 1.16
C VAL A 102 -19.74 15.75 0.80
N THR A 103 -19.48 16.26 -0.41
CA THR A 103 -19.94 17.59 -0.86
C THR A 103 -21.26 17.57 -1.63
N GLY A 104 -21.60 16.45 -2.28
CA GLY A 104 -22.70 16.35 -3.25
C GLY A 104 -22.34 16.92 -4.63
N ASP A 105 -21.11 17.40 -4.85
CA ASP A 105 -20.65 17.94 -6.13
C ASP A 105 -20.14 16.83 -7.04
N THR A 106 -20.87 16.53 -8.09
CA THR A 106 -20.59 15.44 -9.03
C THR A 106 -19.38 15.71 -9.92
N LYS A 107 -18.84 16.93 -9.97
CA LYS A 107 -17.65 17.22 -10.80
C LYS A 107 -16.45 16.32 -10.42
N TYR A 108 -16.30 15.97 -9.14
CA TYR A 108 -15.18 15.15 -8.67
C TYR A 108 -15.27 13.71 -9.17
N ILE A 109 -16.44 13.06 -8.99
CA ILE A 109 -16.63 11.69 -9.49
C ILE A 109 -16.60 11.66 -11.02
N ASN A 110 -17.14 12.67 -11.71
CA ASN A 110 -17.08 12.77 -13.17
C ASN A 110 -15.62 12.85 -13.64
N THR A 111 -14.77 13.63 -12.96
CA THR A 111 -13.33 13.68 -13.26
C THR A 111 -12.68 12.33 -13.08
N ALA A 112 -12.97 11.61 -11.98
CA ALA A 112 -12.42 10.28 -11.75
C ALA A 112 -12.84 9.29 -12.86
N VAL A 113 -14.12 9.36 -13.30
CA VAL A 113 -14.66 8.55 -14.39
C VAL A 113 -13.97 8.88 -15.72
N ASP A 114 -13.87 10.17 -16.07
CA ASP A 114 -13.31 10.62 -17.35
C ASP A 114 -11.82 10.24 -17.45
N THR A 115 -11.04 10.45 -16.38
CA THR A 115 -9.63 10.09 -16.33
C THR A 115 -9.44 8.58 -16.47
N SER A 116 -10.21 7.79 -15.72
CA SER A 116 -10.11 6.33 -15.74
C SER A 116 -10.57 5.75 -17.06
N LYS A 117 -11.69 6.25 -17.60
CA LYS A 117 -12.20 5.81 -18.91
C LYS A 117 -11.19 6.11 -20.02
N TYR A 118 -10.65 7.33 -20.05
CA TYR A 118 -9.66 7.70 -21.05
C TYR A 118 -8.41 6.82 -20.97
N PHE A 119 -7.91 6.54 -19.75
CA PHE A 119 -6.79 5.64 -19.55
C PHE A 119 -7.09 4.21 -20.04
N MET A 120 -8.23 3.65 -19.65
CA MET A 120 -8.63 2.28 -20.02
C MET A 120 -8.92 2.12 -21.51
N ASP A 121 -9.37 3.17 -22.20
CA ASP A 121 -9.64 3.12 -23.63
C ASP A 121 -8.34 3.23 -24.47
N ASN A 122 -7.26 3.85 -23.95
CA ASN A 122 -6.09 4.20 -24.77
C ASN A 122 -4.77 3.52 -24.34
N PHE A 123 -4.64 3.06 -23.10
CA PHE A 123 -3.35 2.61 -22.54
C PHE A 123 -3.37 1.17 -22.02
N VAL A 124 -4.00 0.30 -22.80
CA VAL A 124 -3.99 -1.14 -22.61
C VAL A 124 -3.11 -1.77 -23.67
N SER A 125 -2.16 -2.59 -23.25
CA SER A 125 -1.26 -3.32 -24.16
C SER A 125 -1.99 -4.44 -24.92
N GLU A 126 -1.34 -5.02 -25.92
CA GLU A 126 -1.88 -6.17 -26.66
C GLU A 126 -2.17 -7.37 -25.73
N ASN A 127 -1.31 -7.60 -24.74
CA ASN A 127 -1.48 -8.66 -23.76
C ASN A 127 -2.42 -8.28 -22.60
N LYS A 128 -3.15 -7.17 -22.69
CA LYS A 128 -4.14 -6.65 -21.74
C LYS A 128 -3.61 -6.12 -20.43
N LEU A 129 -2.29 -6.00 -20.26
CA LEU A 129 -1.71 -5.24 -19.16
C LEU A 129 -1.94 -3.74 -19.40
N PHE A 130 -2.12 -3.00 -18.33
CA PHE A 130 -2.12 -1.53 -18.39
C PHE A 130 -0.68 -0.99 -18.48
N TYR A 131 -0.47 0.08 -19.24
CA TYR A 131 0.81 0.79 -19.26
C TYR A 131 0.96 1.66 -18.02
N TRP A 132 1.17 1.03 -16.89
CA TRP A 132 1.30 1.64 -15.58
C TRP A 132 2.22 0.85 -14.66
N GLY A 133 2.51 1.41 -13.46
CA GLY A 133 3.26 0.72 -12.41
C GLY A 133 4.69 1.20 -12.27
N GLY A 134 5.49 0.47 -11.51
CA GLY A 134 6.80 0.93 -11.08
C GLY A 134 7.81 1.19 -12.21
N HIS A 135 7.73 0.45 -13.34
CA HIS A 135 8.75 0.48 -14.40
C HIS A 135 8.19 0.82 -15.79
N ARG A 136 6.91 1.14 -15.93
CA ARG A 136 6.33 1.59 -17.17
C ARG A 136 5.16 2.54 -16.89
N PHE A 137 5.19 3.71 -17.49
CA PHE A 137 4.24 4.79 -17.27
C PHE A 137 4.21 5.68 -18.53
N LEU A 138 3.50 6.81 -18.48
CA LEU A 138 3.30 7.66 -19.64
C LEU A 138 4.10 8.95 -19.53
N ASN A 139 4.62 9.44 -20.66
CA ASN A 139 4.93 10.84 -20.85
C ASN A 139 3.62 11.59 -21.13
N LEU A 140 3.23 12.49 -20.24
CA LEU A 140 1.96 13.20 -20.31
C LEU A 140 1.82 14.09 -21.54
N ASP A 141 2.94 14.65 -22.05
CA ASP A 141 2.92 15.57 -23.19
C ASP A 141 2.82 14.84 -24.54
N THR A 142 3.44 13.66 -24.66
CA THR A 142 3.45 12.87 -25.90
C THR A 142 2.51 11.69 -25.90
N LEU A 143 2.01 11.29 -24.74
CA LEU A 143 1.19 10.09 -24.51
C LEU A 143 1.90 8.78 -24.90
N THR A 144 3.22 8.81 -25.00
CA THR A 144 4.03 7.61 -25.24
C THR A 144 4.39 6.93 -23.92
N THR A 145 4.62 5.63 -23.96
CA THR A 145 5.10 4.90 -22.78
C THR A 145 6.58 5.16 -22.56
N VAL A 146 6.94 5.37 -21.29
CA VAL A 146 8.31 5.60 -20.82
C VAL A 146 8.60 4.73 -19.60
N GLY A 147 9.87 4.63 -19.24
CA GLY A 147 10.33 3.86 -18.07
C GLY A 147 11.86 3.92 -17.95
N PRO A 148 12.48 3.08 -17.10
CA PRO A 148 13.94 3.02 -17.00
C PRO A 148 14.59 2.79 -18.37
N GLN A 149 15.57 3.62 -18.74
CA GLN A 149 16.22 3.58 -20.06
C GLN A 149 17.23 2.44 -20.18
N ASN A 150 17.87 2.06 -19.07
CA ASN A 150 18.90 1.03 -19.01
C ASN A 150 18.38 -0.36 -18.61
N LYS A 151 17.07 -0.54 -18.47
CA LYS A 151 16.43 -1.80 -18.03
C LYS A 151 15.19 -2.08 -18.85
N ASN A 152 14.78 -3.34 -18.86
CA ASN A 152 13.49 -3.71 -19.44
C ASN A 152 12.35 -3.00 -18.74
N GLN A 153 11.49 -2.38 -19.53
CA GLN A 153 10.24 -1.81 -19.04
C GLN A 153 9.24 -2.93 -18.80
N VAL A 154 8.97 -3.20 -17.54
CA VAL A 154 8.12 -4.31 -17.09
C VAL A 154 6.93 -3.77 -16.30
N HIS A 155 5.87 -4.54 -16.28
CA HIS A 155 4.76 -4.28 -15.39
C HIS A 155 5.16 -4.60 -13.95
N GLU A 156 4.92 -3.69 -13.00
CA GLU A 156 5.14 -3.93 -11.58
C GLU A 156 4.10 -3.19 -10.75
N LEU A 157 3.29 -3.96 -10.00
CA LEU A 157 2.58 -3.45 -8.83
C LEU A 157 3.37 -3.87 -7.59
N LYS A 158 3.23 -3.14 -6.50
CA LYS A 158 4.02 -3.38 -5.30
C LYS A 158 3.33 -2.73 -4.11
N ASN A 159 2.40 -3.47 -3.51
CA ASN A 159 1.47 -3.00 -2.49
C ASN A 159 0.63 -1.81 -2.98
N LEU A 160 0.28 -1.80 -4.24
CA LEU A 160 -0.48 -0.70 -4.84
C LEU A 160 -1.97 -0.81 -4.55
N PHE A 161 -2.52 -2.01 -4.71
CA PHE A 161 -3.94 -2.32 -4.51
C PHE A 161 -4.87 -1.37 -5.27
N PRO A 162 -4.92 -1.48 -6.61
CA PRO A 162 -5.74 -0.62 -7.45
C PRO A 162 -7.21 -0.57 -7.01
N TYR A 163 -7.90 0.50 -7.30
CA TYR A 163 -9.32 0.66 -6.97
C TYR A 163 -10.20 -0.13 -7.95
N TYR A 164 -10.06 -1.47 -7.93
CA TYR A 164 -10.70 -2.38 -8.88
C TYR A 164 -12.21 -2.26 -8.94
N GLU A 165 -12.89 -1.99 -7.83
CA GLU A 165 -14.33 -1.80 -7.80
C GLU A 165 -14.75 -0.64 -8.70
N PHE A 166 -14.04 0.47 -8.60
CA PHE A 166 -14.30 1.65 -9.40
C PHE A 166 -13.97 1.42 -10.89
N LEU A 167 -12.80 0.83 -11.17
CA LEU A 167 -12.42 0.49 -12.55
C LEU A 167 -13.39 -0.50 -13.18
N TYR A 168 -13.89 -1.46 -12.42
CA TYR A 168 -14.87 -2.42 -12.88
C TYR A 168 -16.22 -1.76 -13.22
N GLU A 169 -16.67 -0.80 -12.42
CA GLU A 169 -17.90 -0.04 -12.73
C GLU A 169 -17.78 0.75 -14.04
N ILE A 170 -16.58 1.25 -14.37
CA ILE A 170 -16.32 1.99 -15.60
C ILE A 170 -16.28 1.06 -16.81
N ASN A 171 -15.48 0.01 -16.76
CA ASN A 171 -15.35 -0.97 -17.82
C ASN A 171 -15.07 -2.39 -17.26
N PRO A 172 -16.13 -3.20 -17.05
CA PRO A 172 -16.00 -4.54 -16.50
C PRO A 172 -15.11 -5.47 -17.31
N GLU A 173 -15.16 -5.38 -18.65
CA GLU A 173 -14.40 -6.28 -19.53
C GLU A 173 -12.90 -5.95 -19.48
N VAL A 174 -12.54 -4.69 -19.61
CA VAL A 174 -11.15 -4.24 -19.56
C VAL A 174 -10.55 -4.56 -18.20
N THR A 175 -11.28 -4.35 -17.10
CA THR A 175 -10.80 -4.66 -15.75
C THR A 175 -10.58 -6.16 -15.54
N LYS A 176 -11.50 -7.00 -16.01
CA LYS A 176 -11.33 -8.47 -15.96
C LYS A 176 -10.11 -8.92 -16.74
N ASN A 177 -10.00 -8.46 -17.99
CA ASN A 177 -8.90 -8.83 -18.85
C ASN A 177 -7.56 -8.39 -18.28
N TYR A 178 -7.51 -7.21 -17.67
CA TYR A 178 -6.31 -6.73 -16.96
C TYR A 178 -5.92 -7.68 -15.81
N VAL A 179 -6.85 -8.06 -14.93
CA VAL A 179 -6.53 -8.96 -13.80
C VAL A 179 -6.05 -10.32 -14.30
N ILE A 180 -6.67 -10.88 -15.35
CA ILE A 180 -6.22 -12.14 -15.98
C ILE A 180 -4.80 -11.96 -16.54
N ALA A 181 -4.54 -10.86 -17.25
CA ALA A 181 -3.23 -10.54 -17.80
C ALA A 181 -2.16 -10.34 -16.71
N PHE A 182 -2.54 -9.69 -15.60
CA PHE A 182 -1.66 -9.48 -14.45
C PHE A 182 -1.18 -10.82 -13.89
N TRP A 183 -2.08 -11.74 -13.60
CA TRP A 183 -1.71 -13.09 -13.16
C TRP A 183 -0.88 -13.83 -14.20
N ASN A 184 -1.33 -13.82 -15.47
CA ASN A 184 -0.64 -14.49 -16.56
C ASN A 184 0.80 -13.97 -16.73
N ALA A 185 1.04 -12.66 -16.60
CA ALA A 185 2.37 -12.06 -16.77
C ALA A 185 3.31 -12.28 -15.60
N HIS A 186 2.78 -12.40 -14.38
CA HIS A 186 3.57 -12.45 -13.15
C HIS A 186 3.82 -13.87 -12.62
N VAL A 187 2.98 -14.84 -12.96
CA VAL A 187 3.22 -16.25 -12.63
C VAL A 187 4.09 -16.88 -13.71
N GLU A 188 5.32 -17.22 -13.35
CA GLU A 188 6.32 -17.81 -14.25
C GLU A 188 6.06 -19.31 -14.47
N ASP A 189 5.69 -20.01 -13.42
CA ASP A 189 5.39 -21.43 -13.42
C ASP A 189 4.21 -21.71 -12.47
N TRP A 190 3.08 -22.10 -13.02
CA TRP A 190 1.84 -22.35 -12.27
C TRP A 190 1.90 -23.60 -11.42
N ASP A 191 2.67 -24.61 -11.85
CA ASP A 191 2.81 -25.86 -11.11
C ASP A 191 3.63 -25.72 -9.84
N THR A 192 4.54 -24.77 -9.83
CA THR A 192 5.46 -24.55 -8.73
C THR A 192 5.22 -23.25 -7.98
N LEU A 193 4.27 -22.43 -8.44
CA LEU A 193 4.05 -21.05 -7.96
C LEU A 193 5.34 -20.20 -8.01
N ASP A 194 6.23 -20.48 -8.98
CA ASP A 194 7.32 -19.55 -9.24
C ASP A 194 6.74 -18.29 -9.86
N MET A 195 6.79 -17.19 -9.13
CA MET A 195 6.21 -15.91 -9.54
C MET A 195 7.16 -14.77 -9.23
N GLY A 196 7.02 -13.68 -9.98
CA GLY A 196 7.84 -12.49 -9.83
C GLY A 196 7.04 -11.22 -9.66
N ARG A 197 7.68 -10.19 -9.11
CA ARG A 197 7.11 -8.84 -9.05
C ARG A 197 7.11 -8.13 -10.41
N HIS A 198 7.85 -8.64 -11.37
CA HIS A 198 7.97 -8.08 -12.73
C HIS A 198 7.20 -8.93 -13.72
N GLY A 199 6.22 -8.35 -14.38
CA GLY A 199 5.45 -8.99 -15.44
C GLY A 199 5.90 -8.51 -16.83
N ASN A 200 6.05 -9.46 -17.77
CA ASN A 200 6.52 -9.15 -19.11
C ASN A 200 5.35 -8.74 -20.02
N TYR A 201 5.46 -7.59 -20.67
CA TYR A 201 4.50 -7.12 -21.68
C TYR A 201 4.49 -7.95 -22.97
N ASP A 202 5.52 -8.72 -23.24
CA ASP A 202 5.61 -9.60 -24.42
C ASP A 202 4.97 -10.96 -24.20
N LYS A 203 4.57 -11.30 -22.97
CA LYS A 203 3.91 -12.55 -22.67
C LYS A 203 2.50 -12.57 -23.24
N LYS A 204 2.22 -13.48 -24.16
CA LYS A 204 0.93 -13.57 -24.85
C LYS A 204 -0.23 -13.70 -23.84
N PHE A 205 -1.29 -12.92 -24.06
CA PHE A 205 -2.50 -12.98 -23.25
C PHE A 205 -3.20 -14.33 -23.40
N ASN A 206 -3.50 -14.97 -22.28
CA ASN A 206 -4.27 -16.19 -22.20
C ASN A 206 -5.53 -15.96 -21.35
N PRO A 207 -6.72 -15.80 -21.96
CA PRO A 207 -7.97 -15.59 -21.22
C PRO A 207 -8.41 -16.79 -20.37
N ASN A 208 -7.84 -17.97 -20.63
CA ASN A 208 -8.20 -19.23 -19.97
C ASN A 208 -7.15 -19.67 -18.93
N VAL A 209 -6.17 -18.84 -18.61
CA VAL A 209 -5.04 -19.21 -17.76
C VAL A 209 -5.45 -19.87 -16.43
N PHE A 210 -6.50 -19.37 -15.78
CA PHE A 210 -7.00 -19.97 -14.54
C PHE A 210 -7.72 -21.31 -14.75
N LYS A 211 -8.24 -21.59 -15.94
CA LYS A 211 -8.91 -22.86 -16.27
C LYS A 211 -7.94 -23.94 -16.74
N GLU A 212 -6.87 -23.54 -17.40
CA GLU A 212 -5.85 -24.46 -17.91
C GLU A 212 -4.91 -24.95 -16.81
N HIS A 213 -4.79 -24.17 -15.73
CA HIS A 213 -4.01 -24.52 -14.57
C HIS A 213 -4.92 -24.75 -13.37
N HIS A 214 -4.70 -25.85 -12.69
CA HIS A 214 -5.44 -26.18 -11.47
C HIS A 214 -4.51 -26.16 -10.27
N PRO A 215 -4.91 -25.54 -9.14
CA PRO A 215 -4.13 -25.63 -7.92
C PRO A 215 -3.95 -27.10 -7.53
N LYS A 216 -2.71 -27.54 -7.42
CA LYS A 216 -2.36 -28.86 -6.88
C LYS A 216 -2.43 -28.82 -5.35
N ASP A 217 -2.27 -29.98 -4.72
CA ASP A 217 -2.16 -30.06 -3.27
C ASP A 217 -1.04 -29.12 -2.79
N ILE A 218 -1.41 -28.32 -1.79
CA ILE A 218 -0.51 -27.32 -1.23
C ILE A 218 0.59 -28.05 -0.47
N VAL A 219 1.84 -27.73 -0.81
CA VAL A 219 3.02 -28.32 -0.19
C VAL A 219 3.61 -27.33 0.82
N ASP A 220 3.83 -27.77 2.06
CA ASP A 220 4.46 -26.96 3.08
C ASP A 220 5.95 -26.70 2.74
N PRO A 221 6.35 -25.47 2.39
CA PRO A 221 7.72 -25.17 1.99
C PRO A 221 8.73 -25.38 3.13
N ASN A 222 8.30 -25.36 4.40
CA ASN A 222 9.17 -25.61 5.54
C ASN A 222 9.64 -27.08 5.66
N LYS A 223 8.92 -27.99 5.02
CA LYS A 223 9.22 -29.44 5.07
C LYS A 223 10.00 -29.94 3.86
N LEU A 224 10.35 -29.06 2.95
CA LEU A 224 10.98 -29.43 1.69
C LEU A 224 12.47 -29.13 1.68
N PRO A 225 13.28 -29.91 0.96
CA PRO A 225 14.68 -29.59 0.73
C PRO A 225 14.85 -28.33 -0.11
N ALA A 226 16.02 -27.75 -0.08
CA ALA A 226 16.38 -26.64 -0.95
C ALA A 226 16.22 -27.02 -2.44
N LEU A 227 15.84 -26.05 -3.25
CA LEU A 227 15.47 -26.24 -4.64
C LEU A 227 16.59 -25.90 -5.60
N PRO A 228 16.70 -26.63 -6.74
CA PRO A 228 17.77 -26.38 -7.70
C PRO A 228 17.63 -25.07 -8.47
N GLU A 229 16.44 -24.55 -8.72
CA GLU A 229 16.25 -23.30 -9.49
C GLU A 229 14.94 -22.58 -9.19
N THR A 230 15.00 -21.23 -9.11
CA THR A 230 13.84 -20.34 -9.18
C THR A 230 14.14 -19.19 -10.13
N LYS A 231 13.14 -18.73 -10.85
CA LYS A 231 13.24 -17.55 -11.75
C LYS A 231 12.69 -16.30 -11.08
N GLY A 232 11.62 -16.44 -10.33
CA GLY A 232 10.94 -15.35 -9.65
C GLY A 232 11.47 -15.08 -8.25
N LEU A 233 10.98 -13.98 -7.70
CA LEU A 233 11.12 -13.61 -6.30
C LEU A 233 9.71 -13.47 -5.73
N THR A 234 9.28 -14.46 -4.95
CA THR A 234 7.91 -14.60 -4.45
C THR A 234 7.62 -13.66 -3.28
N PHE A 235 8.03 -12.39 -3.43
CA PHE A 235 7.83 -11.38 -2.40
C PHE A 235 6.36 -11.11 -2.14
N ILE A 236 6.01 -10.98 -0.86
CA ILE A 236 4.64 -10.70 -0.43
C ILE A 236 4.11 -9.37 -0.97
N ASN A 237 4.98 -8.41 -1.30
CA ASN A 237 4.57 -7.15 -1.90
C ASN A 237 3.98 -7.28 -3.32
N ALA A 238 4.34 -8.35 -4.04
CA ALA A 238 3.70 -8.71 -5.32
C ALA A 238 2.57 -9.72 -5.10
N GLY A 239 2.79 -10.70 -4.21
CA GLY A 239 1.77 -11.69 -3.86
C GLY A 239 0.51 -11.06 -3.28
N SER A 240 0.63 -10.01 -2.48
CA SER A 240 -0.53 -9.29 -1.94
C SER A 240 -1.38 -8.64 -3.02
N ASP A 241 -0.77 -8.04 -4.06
CA ASP A 241 -1.52 -7.48 -5.20
C ASP A 241 -2.23 -8.58 -6.02
N LEU A 242 -1.58 -9.74 -6.23
CA LEU A 242 -2.20 -10.88 -6.88
C LEU A 242 -3.40 -11.40 -6.07
N ILE A 243 -3.22 -11.66 -4.79
CA ILE A 243 -4.29 -12.11 -3.87
C ILE A 243 -5.44 -11.10 -3.89
N TYR A 244 -5.13 -9.81 -3.71
CA TYR A 244 -6.14 -8.75 -3.69
C TYR A 244 -6.96 -8.72 -4.99
N SER A 245 -6.29 -8.71 -6.15
CA SER A 245 -6.94 -8.68 -7.45
C SER A 245 -7.90 -9.85 -7.66
N ALA A 246 -7.49 -11.06 -7.26
CA ALA A 246 -8.31 -12.25 -7.39
C ALA A 246 -9.57 -12.21 -6.48
N TYR A 247 -9.40 -11.83 -5.22
CA TYR A 247 -10.51 -11.80 -4.27
C TYR A 247 -11.50 -10.68 -4.59
N VAL A 248 -11.01 -9.48 -4.91
CA VAL A 248 -11.89 -8.33 -5.25
C VAL A 248 -12.62 -8.60 -6.56
N LEU A 249 -11.92 -9.05 -7.61
CA LEU A 249 -12.59 -9.33 -8.87
C LEU A 249 -13.60 -10.47 -8.73
N ASN A 250 -13.31 -11.51 -7.94
CA ASN A 250 -14.30 -12.56 -7.67
C ASN A 250 -15.55 -12.04 -6.94
N SER A 251 -15.43 -11.01 -6.10
CA SER A 251 -16.59 -10.39 -5.44
C SER A 251 -17.48 -9.61 -6.41
N LEU A 252 -16.90 -9.08 -7.49
CA LEU A 252 -17.57 -8.29 -8.52
C LEU A 252 -18.10 -9.15 -9.67
N SER A 253 -17.36 -10.19 -10.04
CA SER A 253 -17.66 -11.13 -11.10
C SER A 253 -17.17 -12.52 -10.70
N PRO A 254 -18.04 -13.34 -10.10
CA PRO A 254 -17.65 -14.64 -9.57
C PRO A 254 -16.91 -15.52 -10.58
N ASN A 255 -15.72 -15.96 -10.21
CA ASN A 255 -14.86 -16.87 -10.96
C ASN A 255 -14.17 -17.80 -9.94
N LYS A 256 -14.61 -19.05 -9.91
CA LYS A 256 -14.14 -20.02 -8.92
C LYS A 256 -12.65 -20.32 -9.06
N GLU A 257 -12.20 -20.53 -10.29
CA GLU A 257 -10.80 -20.90 -10.58
C GLU A 257 -9.84 -19.77 -10.15
N MET A 258 -10.17 -18.53 -10.47
CA MET A 258 -9.38 -17.37 -10.04
C MET A 258 -9.36 -17.23 -8.51
N LYS A 259 -10.50 -17.43 -7.85
CA LYS A 259 -10.59 -17.42 -6.38
C LYS A 259 -9.73 -18.51 -5.77
N ASP A 260 -9.78 -19.73 -6.32
CA ASP A 260 -8.98 -20.86 -5.84
C ASP A 260 -7.49 -20.57 -5.97
N TRP A 261 -7.04 -19.93 -7.05
CA TRP A 261 -5.65 -19.48 -7.21
C TRP A 261 -5.26 -18.38 -6.21
N GLY A 262 -6.13 -17.39 -6.00
CA GLY A 262 -5.93 -16.37 -4.97
C GLY A 262 -5.76 -16.99 -3.58
N LYS A 263 -6.61 -17.99 -3.25
CA LYS A 263 -6.51 -18.74 -2.00
C LYS A 263 -5.23 -19.58 -1.93
N THR A 264 -4.81 -20.18 -3.03
CA THR A 264 -3.58 -20.99 -3.09
C THR A 264 -2.34 -20.15 -2.78
N VAL A 265 -2.18 -19.00 -3.45
CA VAL A 265 -1.05 -18.09 -3.19
C VAL A 265 -1.10 -17.57 -1.74
N PHE A 266 -2.28 -17.18 -1.27
CA PHE A 266 -2.46 -16.78 0.13
C PHE A 266 -2.01 -17.87 1.11
N THR A 267 -2.46 -19.11 0.91
CA THR A 267 -2.14 -20.24 1.80
C THR A 267 -0.65 -20.58 1.75
N GLN A 268 0.01 -20.39 0.61
CA GLN A 268 1.44 -20.63 0.48
C GLN A 268 2.26 -19.74 1.44
N TYR A 269 1.91 -18.45 1.56
CA TYR A 269 2.54 -17.56 2.57
C TYR A 269 2.27 -18.02 4.01
N GLN A 270 1.10 -18.64 4.27
CA GLN A 270 0.79 -19.15 5.62
C GLN A 270 1.64 -20.38 5.96
N LEU A 271 1.81 -21.28 5.01
CA LEU A 271 2.61 -22.50 5.17
C LEU A 271 4.11 -22.20 5.28
N ALA A 272 4.55 -21.11 4.65
CA ALA A 272 5.95 -20.67 4.70
C ALA A 272 6.36 -20.00 6.01
N ARG A 273 5.41 -19.72 6.92
CA ARG A 273 5.75 -19.16 8.25
C ARG A 273 6.80 -20.00 8.96
N ASN A 274 7.59 -19.36 9.79
CA ASN A 274 8.51 -20.09 10.64
C ASN A 274 7.73 -21.06 11.56
N PRO A 275 8.08 -22.36 11.60
CA PRO A 275 7.30 -23.35 12.33
C PRO A 275 7.39 -23.21 13.87
N GLU A 276 8.44 -22.57 14.40
CA GLU A 276 8.65 -22.40 15.84
C GLU A 276 8.01 -21.13 16.37
N THR A 277 8.22 -20.01 15.66
CA THR A 277 7.70 -18.69 16.09
C THR A 277 6.32 -18.39 15.52
N GLY A 278 5.94 -19.04 14.41
CA GLY A 278 4.77 -18.68 13.62
C GLY A 278 4.91 -17.33 12.91
N ALA A 279 6.09 -16.70 12.95
CA ALA A 279 6.31 -15.40 12.34
C ALA A 279 6.16 -15.47 10.81
N PRO A 280 5.60 -14.42 10.20
CA PRO A 280 5.38 -14.36 8.76
C PRO A 280 6.69 -14.32 7.98
N VAL A 281 6.60 -14.53 6.68
CA VAL A 281 7.72 -14.43 5.74
C VAL A 281 7.55 -13.23 4.83
N TYR A 282 8.66 -12.63 4.40
CA TYR A 282 8.67 -11.62 3.36
C TYR A 282 8.56 -12.23 1.97
N GLN A 283 9.03 -13.47 1.82
CA GLN A 283 9.01 -14.21 0.56
C GLN A 283 8.99 -15.72 0.81
N PHE A 284 8.50 -16.46 -0.17
CA PHE A 284 8.74 -17.89 -0.29
C PHE A 284 9.19 -18.22 -1.70
N THR A 285 9.70 -19.43 -1.90
CA THR A 285 10.00 -19.94 -3.22
C THR A 285 9.43 -21.36 -3.36
N SER A 286 8.99 -21.68 -4.58
CA SER A 286 8.45 -23.00 -4.87
C SER A 286 9.48 -24.09 -4.62
N PRO A 287 9.03 -25.25 -4.10
CA PRO A 287 9.90 -26.37 -3.77
C PRO A 287 10.50 -27.12 -4.95
N LYS A 288 10.23 -26.79 -6.19
CA LYS A 288 10.74 -27.55 -7.33
C LYS A 288 11.92 -26.93 -8.04
N LYS A 289 12.20 -25.65 -7.80
CA LYS A 289 13.24 -24.92 -8.53
C LYS A 289 14.07 -24.04 -7.60
N ARG A 290 15.33 -23.95 -7.94
CA ARG A 290 16.31 -23.04 -7.36
C ARG A 290 17.04 -22.34 -8.50
N GLU A 291 17.44 -21.07 -8.34
CA GLU A 291 17.88 -20.26 -9.45
C GLU A 291 19.11 -20.81 -10.18
N TRP A 292 20.12 -21.16 -9.48
CA TRP A 292 21.34 -21.82 -9.97
C TRP A 292 22.23 -22.21 -8.79
N PRO A 293 23.31 -22.98 -9.03
CA PRO A 293 24.31 -23.23 -8.01
C PRO A 293 24.81 -21.92 -7.40
N PRO A 294 25.18 -21.92 -6.14
CA PRO A 294 25.81 -20.78 -5.49
C PRO A 294 26.99 -20.25 -6.31
N LYS A 295 27.12 -18.92 -6.37
CA LYS A 295 28.23 -18.28 -7.09
C LYS A 295 29.57 -18.44 -6.38
N SER A 296 29.55 -18.80 -5.11
CA SER A 296 30.73 -19.06 -4.30
C SER A 296 30.44 -20.14 -3.26
N ASP A 297 31.47 -20.81 -2.76
CA ASP A 297 31.38 -21.82 -1.70
C ASP A 297 30.85 -21.26 -0.37
N LYS A 298 30.78 -19.93 -0.26
CA LYS A 298 30.24 -19.23 0.92
C LYS A 298 28.76 -18.90 0.80
N ASP A 299 28.15 -19.10 -0.36
CA ASP A 299 26.72 -18.87 -0.53
C ASP A 299 25.95 -20.00 0.13
N THR A 300 25.05 -19.65 1.03
CA THR A 300 24.18 -20.60 1.70
C THR A 300 23.00 -20.96 0.81
N ASN A 301 22.70 -22.23 0.67
CA ASN A 301 21.51 -22.69 -0.02
C ASN A 301 20.29 -22.53 0.88
N SER A 302 19.33 -21.73 0.44
CA SER A 302 18.06 -21.58 1.10
C SER A 302 17.00 -22.50 0.50
N LYS A 303 16.16 -23.09 1.33
CA LYS A 303 14.97 -23.80 0.85
C LYS A 303 13.95 -22.89 0.16
N TYR A 304 14.07 -21.59 0.33
CA TYR A 304 13.24 -20.55 -0.32
C TYR A 304 13.88 -19.94 -1.56
N GLY A 305 15.06 -20.40 -1.96
CA GLY A 305 15.76 -19.96 -3.16
C GLY A 305 16.93 -19.02 -2.90
N ASP A 306 18.08 -19.37 -3.46
CA ASP A 306 19.34 -18.64 -3.25
C ASP A 306 19.34 -17.24 -3.85
N ARG A 307 18.51 -16.97 -4.84
CA ARG A 307 18.47 -15.66 -5.47
C ARG A 307 18.09 -14.57 -4.47
N ALA A 308 17.06 -14.81 -3.66
CA ALA A 308 16.66 -13.87 -2.64
C ALA A 308 17.73 -13.71 -1.56
N PHE A 309 18.33 -14.81 -1.13
CA PHE A 309 19.44 -14.79 -0.19
C PHE A 309 20.62 -13.95 -0.70
N ARG A 310 21.10 -14.18 -1.91
CA ARG A 310 22.24 -13.44 -2.48
C ARG A 310 21.94 -11.96 -2.69
N GLN A 311 20.73 -11.63 -3.04
CA GLN A 311 20.33 -10.24 -3.27
C GLN A 311 20.09 -9.47 -1.96
N PHE A 312 19.59 -10.14 -0.92
CA PHE A 312 19.06 -9.49 0.27
C PHE A 312 19.60 -10.05 1.60
N GLY A 313 20.59 -10.90 1.60
CA GLY A 313 21.07 -11.53 2.83
C GLY A 313 22.58 -11.76 2.88
N ALA A 314 23.29 -11.55 1.78
CA ALA A 314 24.72 -11.83 1.70
C ALA A 314 25.57 -11.01 2.67
N GLU A 315 25.13 -9.82 3.09
CA GLU A 315 25.82 -8.97 4.07
C GLU A 315 25.87 -9.53 5.49
N PHE A 316 25.15 -10.61 5.76
CA PHE A 316 25.15 -11.28 7.06
C PHE A 316 26.21 -12.39 7.18
N GLY A 317 26.88 -12.75 6.09
CA GLY A 317 27.91 -13.80 6.13
C GLY A 317 27.37 -15.12 6.65
N ASP A 318 28.11 -15.73 7.58
CA ASP A 318 27.82 -17.10 8.07
C ASP A 318 26.56 -17.17 8.96
N ILE A 319 26.07 -16.05 9.48
CA ILE A 319 24.81 -16.04 10.25
C ILE A 319 23.57 -15.86 9.38
N ALA A 320 23.74 -15.63 8.08
CA ALA A 320 22.60 -15.49 7.19
C ALA A 320 21.78 -16.78 7.19
N LYS A 321 20.51 -16.63 7.54
CA LYS A 321 19.52 -17.70 7.44
C LYS A 321 18.74 -17.54 6.15
N GLU A 322 17.47 -17.80 6.16
CA GLU A 322 16.61 -17.52 5.00
C GLU A 322 16.57 -16.02 4.71
N ALA A 323 16.26 -15.61 3.48
CA ALA A 323 16.08 -14.20 3.12
C ALA A 323 14.78 -13.60 3.70
N ASN A 324 14.39 -14.02 4.87
CA ASN A 324 13.19 -13.60 5.62
C ASN A 324 13.57 -12.70 6.81
N ALA A 325 14.45 -11.75 6.56
CA ALA A 325 14.74 -10.69 7.51
C ALA A 325 13.50 -9.81 7.74
N LEU A 326 13.14 -9.64 9.01
CA LEU A 326 11.97 -8.88 9.42
C LEU A 326 12.40 -7.52 10.00
N PHE A 327 13.09 -6.71 9.20
CA PHE A 327 13.51 -5.37 9.56
C PHE A 327 13.67 -4.49 8.31
N LYS A 328 14.01 -3.22 8.49
CA LYS A 328 14.05 -2.19 7.45
C LYS A 328 12.65 -2.00 6.84
N GLY A 329 12.45 -2.13 5.54
CA GLY A 329 11.16 -1.98 4.87
C GLY A 329 10.25 -3.21 4.90
N ASN A 330 10.79 -4.39 5.21
CA ASN A 330 10.04 -5.64 5.15
C ASN A 330 8.85 -5.71 6.13
N PRO A 331 9.00 -5.27 7.41
CA PRO A 331 7.88 -5.29 8.36
C PRO A 331 6.69 -4.47 7.87
N ARG A 332 6.92 -3.28 7.30
CA ARG A 332 5.84 -2.45 6.77
C ARG A 332 5.00 -3.21 5.74
N THR A 333 5.67 -3.85 4.78
CA THR A 333 5.00 -4.67 3.77
C THR A 333 4.14 -5.79 4.37
N ILE A 334 4.63 -6.45 5.43
CA ILE A 334 3.97 -7.61 6.03
C ILE A 334 2.85 -7.19 6.98
N VAL A 335 3.13 -6.30 7.92
CA VAL A 335 2.20 -6.00 9.03
C VAL A 335 1.33 -4.77 8.79
N VAL A 336 1.70 -3.93 7.82
CA VAL A 336 0.86 -2.80 7.40
C VAL A 336 0.17 -3.13 6.08
N ASP A 337 0.89 -3.10 4.97
CA ASP A 337 0.31 -3.17 3.62
C ASP A 337 -0.49 -4.46 3.40
N ASN A 338 0.12 -5.62 3.68
CA ASN A 338 -0.58 -6.91 3.55
C ASN A 338 -1.75 -7.03 4.52
N SER A 339 -1.58 -6.57 5.77
CA SER A 339 -2.64 -6.68 6.79
C SER A 339 -3.85 -5.79 6.47
N LEU A 340 -3.63 -4.57 5.94
CA LEU A 340 -4.71 -3.67 5.52
C LEU A 340 -5.53 -4.27 4.38
N VAL A 341 -4.86 -4.84 3.38
CA VAL A 341 -5.56 -5.45 2.25
C VAL A 341 -6.28 -6.74 2.63
N LEU A 342 -5.71 -7.55 3.52
CA LEU A 342 -6.40 -8.73 4.06
C LEU A 342 -7.65 -8.33 4.85
N HIS A 343 -7.60 -7.21 5.59
CA HIS A 343 -8.78 -6.68 6.28
C HIS A 343 -9.86 -6.25 5.27
N ASP A 344 -9.48 -5.58 4.19
CA ASP A 344 -10.43 -5.19 3.14
C ASP A 344 -11.06 -6.42 2.47
N ILE A 345 -10.28 -7.44 2.11
CA ILE A 345 -10.77 -8.72 1.61
C ILE A 345 -11.75 -9.36 2.61
N TYR A 346 -11.38 -9.40 3.90
CA TYR A 346 -12.23 -9.99 4.94
C TYR A 346 -13.56 -9.24 5.08
N THR A 347 -13.57 -7.92 4.99
CA THR A 347 -14.81 -7.15 5.09
C THR A 347 -15.81 -7.51 3.99
N LYS A 348 -15.31 -7.86 2.80
CA LYS A 348 -16.09 -8.24 1.63
C LYS A 348 -16.50 -9.72 1.63
N THR A 349 -15.61 -10.61 2.07
CA THR A 349 -15.79 -12.07 1.90
C THR A 349 -16.19 -12.82 3.17
N LYS A 350 -15.86 -12.27 4.34
CA LYS A 350 -15.96 -12.94 5.66
C LYS A 350 -15.19 -14.26 5.74
N ASP A 351 -14.13 -14.40 4.96
CA ASP A 351 -13.27 -15.59 4.93
C ASP A 351 -12.51 -15.73 6.25
N LYS A 352 -12.77 -16.85 6.97
CA LYS A 352 -12.19 -17.10 8.30
C LYS A 352 -10.69 -17.40 8.23
N ASP A 353 -10.20 -17.97 7.13
CA ASP A 353 -8.78 -18.26 6.96
C ASP A 353 -8.00 -16.94 6.86
N ILE A 354 -8.55 -15.94 6.14
CA ILE A 354 -8.01 -14.58 6.07
C ILE A 354 -7.94 -13.95 7.48
N LEU A 355 -9.04 -14.01 8.23
CA LEU A 355 -9.11 -13.49 9.60
C LEU A 355 -8.03 -14.09 10.49
N THR A 356 -8.01 -15.42 10.59
CA THR A 356 -7.11 -16.15 11.48
C THR A 356 -5.65 -15.87 11.12
N SER A 357 -5.35 -15.89 9.83
CA SER A 357 -3.98 -15.68 9.34
C SER A 357 -3.46 -14.27 9.53
N ALA A 358 -4.29 -13.26 9.26
CA ALA A 358 -3.88 -11.86 9.44
C ALA A 358 -3.57 -11.55 10.92
N ILE A 359 -4.41 -12.05 11.84
CA ILE A 359 -4.18 -11.88 13.28
C ILE A 359 -2.90 -12.61 13.71
N ALA A 360 -2.68 -13.84 13.24
CA ALA A 360 -1.48 -14.59 13.57
C ALA A 360 -0.20 -13.91 13.05
N ASN A 361 -0.22 -13.34 11.84
CA ASN A 361 0.90 -12.58 11.31
C ASN A 361 1.27 -11.40 12.20
N LEU A 362 0.29 -10.60 12.63
CA LEU A 362 0.50 -9.45 13.52
C LEU A 362 1.04 -9.90 14.87
N LYS A 363 0.33 -10.80 15.54
CA LYS A 363 0.71 -11.24 16.90
C LYS A 363 2.09 -11.87 16.94
N ASN A 364 2.40 -12.76 16.00
CA ASN A 364 3.66 -13.48 15.99
C ASN A 364 4.84 -12.57 15.61
N TYR A 365 4.63 -11.63 14.69
CA TYR A 365 5.66 -10.64 14.38
C TYR A 365 5.96 -9.74 15.57
N TYR A 366 4.95 -9.07 16.15
CA TYR A 366 5.18 -8.16 17.26
C TYR A 366 5.71 -8.87 18.52
N LYS A 367 5.35 -10.13 18.74
CA LYS A 367 5.90 -10.94 19.85
C LYS A 367 7.42 -11.06 19.80
N ILE A 368 8.02 -11.18 18.60
CA ILE A 368 9.48 -11.35 18.46
C ILE A 368 10.21 -10.02 18.21
N ALA A 369 9.55 -9.04 17.58
CA ALA A 369 10.20 -7.82 17.11
C ALA A 369 9.94 -6.59 17.98
N LEU A 370 8.79 -6.49 18.67
CA LEU A 370 8.48 -5.29 19.45
C LEU A 370 9.18 -5.31 20.81
N ASP A 371 9.99 -4.31 21.05
CA ASP A 371 10.47 -3.98 22.38
C ASP A 371 9.39 -3.17 23.12
N THR A 372 8.74 -3.81 24.09
CA THR A 372 7.62 -3.21 24.82
C THR A 372 8.04 -2.13 25.81
N GLU A 373 9.31 -2.04 26.19
CA GLU A 373 9.82 -1.03 27.12
C GLU A 373 9.92 0.34 26.46
N ASN A 374 10.41 0.37 25.22
CA ASN A 374 10.64 1.62 24.48
C ASN A 374 9.76 1.80 23.22
N GLY A 375 9.01 0.79 22.80
CA GLY A 375 8.15 0.85 21.60
C GLY A 375 8.91 0.72 20.27
N ASN A 376 10.17 0.27 20.29
CA ASN A 376 10.99 0.11 19.11
C ASN A 376 10.80 -1.24 18.45
N LEU A 377 11.20 -1.35 17.18
CA LEU A 377 11.30 -2.62 16.47
C LEU A 377 12.74 -3.08 16.43
N LYS A 378 12.98 -4.29 16.92
CA LYS A 378 14.26 -4.98 16.82
C LYS A 378 14.45 -5.55 15.40
N PRO A 379 15.66 -5.48 14.81
CA PRO A 379 15.98 -6.24 13.62
C PRO A 379 16.04 -7.72 13.98
N VAL A 380 15.16 -8.52 13.40
CA VAL A 380 15.07 -9.96 13.72
C VAL A 380 15.00 -10.81 12.45
N TRP A 381 15.49 -12.03 12.52
CA TRP A 381 15.08 -13.10 11.61
C TRP A 381 13.69 -13.61 11.98
N ASN A 382 12.99 -14.25 11.05
CA ASN A 382 11.67 -14.80 11.31
C ASN A 382 11.65 -15.95 12.33
N ASP A 383 12.80 -16.54 12.65
CA ASP A 383 12.96 -17.53 13.74
C ASP A 383 13.12 -16.88 15.13
N GLY A 384 13.05 -15.55 15.21
CA GLY A 384 13.15 -14.79 16.45
C GLY A 384 14.58 -14.41 16.85
N THR A 385 15.59 -14.75 16.06
CA THR A 385 16.96 -14.32 16.35
C THR A 385 17.05 -12.79 16.30
N ASP A 386 17.42 -12.18 17.42
CA ASP A 386 17.65 -10.74 17.55
C ASP A 386 19.02 -10.38 16.94
N LEU A 387 19.01 -9.48 15.98
CA LEU A 387 20.19 -8.98 15.29
C LEU A 387 20.65 -7.61 15.81
N SER A 388 20.08 -7.12 16.90
CA SER A 388 20.53 -5.89 17.54
C SER A 388 22.00 -6.00 17.89
N ASN A 389 22.80 -4.99 17.51
CA ASN A 389 24.25 -4.94 17.61
C ASN A 389 25.04 -5.85 16.65
N TYR A 390 24.40 -6.56 15.73
CA TYR A 390 25.13 -7.25 14.67
C TYR A 390 25.77 -6.27 13.69
N THR A 391 27.03 -6.51 13.33
CA THR A 391 27.76 -5.67 12.36
C THR A 391 27.78 -6.37 11.00
N LEU A 392 27.29 -5.70 9.97
CA LEU A 392 27.28 -6.23 8.60
C LEU A 392 28.70 -6.47 8.10
N VAL A 393 28.95 -7.64 7.51
CA VAL A 393 30.30 -8.09 7.12
C VAL A 393 30.68 -7.73 5.68
N ARG A 394 29.70 -7.32 4.86
CA ARG A 394 29.89 -6.80 3.49
C ARG A 394 28.78 -5.82 3.10
N ASP A 395 28.98 -5.14 1.98
CA ASP A 395 27.96 -4.27 1.41
C ASP A 395 26.76 -5.07 0.90
N GLY A 396 25.55 -4.55 1.07
CA GLY A 396 24.33 -5.18 0.59
C GLY A 396 23.11 -4.30 0.72
N TYR A 397 21.95 -4.91 0.54
CA TYR A 397 20.65 -4.23 0.56
C TYR A 397 20.35 -3.58 1.93
N TYR A 398 20.73 -4.22 3.01
CA TYR A 398 20.43 -3.75 4.37
C TYR A 398 21.44 -2.71 4.89
N GLY A 399 22.60 -2.58 4.28
CA GLY A 399 23.58 -1.56 4.65
C GLY A 399 24.94 -1.78 4.03
N LYS A 400 25.87 -0.92 4.41
CA LYS A 400 27.28 -1.03 4.06
C LYS A 400 28.00 -1.92 5.07
N LYS A 401 29.11 -2.54 4.65
CA LYS A 401 30.03 -3.24 5.56
C LYS A 401 30.38 -2.34 6.75
N GLY A 402 30.32 -2.90 7.94
CA GLY A 402 30.57 -2.17 9.19
C GLY A 402 29.33 -1.47 9.78
N THR A 403 28.19 -1.47 9.09
CA THR A 403 26.94 -0.98 9.67
C THR A 403 26.51 -1.86 10.83
N VAL A 404 26.25 -1.25 11.99
CA VAL A 404 25.73 -1.94 13.18
C VAL A 404 24.20 -1.83 13.15
N LEU A 405 23.51 -2.95 13.15
CA LEU A 405 22.07 -3.00 13.24
C LEU A 405 21.60 -2.60 14.65
N LYS A 406 20.51 -1.86 14.74
CA LYS A 406 19.95 -1.39 16.01
C LYS A 406 18.44 -1.56 16.01
N SER A 407 17.88 -1.65 17.21
CA SER A 407 16.45 -1.43 17.43
C SER A 407 16.09 0.02 17.06
N GLU A 408 15.02 0.23 16.30
CA GLU A 408 14.62 1.54 15.78
C GLU A 408 13.20 1.91 16.20
N PRO A 409 12.94 3.21 16.50
CA PRO A 409 11.59 3.69 16.75
C PRO A 409 10.69 3.45 15.56
N ILE A 410 9.42 3.13 15.84
CA ILE A 410 8.38 3.10 14.82
C ILE A 410 8.09 4.54 14.39
N LYS A 411 8.26 4.83 13.09
CA LYS A 411 8.18 6.20 12.54
C LYS A 411 6.84 6.55 11.90
N SER A 412 5.87 5.61 11.88
CA SER A 412 4.56 5.83 11.25
C SER A 412 3.46 5.18 12.07
N GLU A 413 2.40 5.90 12.30
CA GLU A 413 1.17 5.42 12.94
C GLU A 413 0.48 4.32 12.14
N GLU A 414 0.85 4.14 10.88
CA GLU A 414 0.34 3.06 10.03
C GLU A 414 0.55 1.67 10.65
N TYR A 415 1.59 1.48 11.46
CA TYR A 415 1.82 0.21 12.16
C TYR A 415 0.73 -0.12 13.19
N ALA A 416 0.01 0.88 13.71
CA ALA A 416 -1.09 0.68 14.64
C ALA A 416 -2.45 0.49 13.95
N ILE A 417 -2.64 1.01 12.73
CA ILE A 417 -3.93 0.94 12.01
C ILE A 417 -4.45 -0.51 11.85
N PRO A 418 -3.66 -1.47 11.33
CA PRO A 418 -4.13 -2.85 11.20
C PRO A 418 -4.49 -3.48 12.54
N LEU A 419 -3.72 -3.19 13.60
CA LEU A 419 -3.99 -3.70 14.93
C LEU A 419 -5.38 -3.28 15.43
N ILE A 420 -5.72 -2.00 15.27
CA ILE A 420 -7.03 -1.46 15.66
C ILE A 420 -8.15 -1.99 14.78
N ARG A 421 -7.94 -2.10 13.46
CA ARG A 421 -8.97 -2.66 12.56
C ARG A 421 -9.30 -4.11 12.88
N TRP A 422 -8.29 -4.94 13.13
CA TRP A 422 -8.50 -6.33 13.52
C TRP A 422 -9.04 -6.46 14.95
N TYR A 423 -8.65 -5.56 15.86
CA TYR A 423 -9.30 -5.46 17.17
C TYR A 423 -10.81 -5.15 17.04
N ALA A 424 -11.19 -4.24 16.15
CA ALA A 424 -12.59 -3.89 15.93
C ALA A 424 -13.44 -5.12 15.54
N VAL A 425 -12.86 -6.05 14.79
CA VAL A 425 -13.50 -7.31 14.36
C VAL A 425 -13.53 -8.36 15.48
N THR A 426 -12.43 -8.53 16.20
CA THR A 426 -12.21 -9.71 17.08
C THR A 426 -12.34 -9.43 18.56
N LYS A 427 -12.16 -8.18 18.95
CA LYS A 427 -12.00 -7.74 20.35
C LYS A 427 -10.81 -8.41 21.06
N ASP A 428 -9.80 -8.85 20.31
CA ASP A 428 -8.57 -9.44 20.86
C ASP A 428 -7.74 -8.37 21.58
N LYS A 429 -7.68 -8.50 22.91
CA LYS A 429 -6.98 -7.57 23.80
C LYS A 429 -5.49 -7.38 23.41
N ASN A 430 -4.83 -8.44 22.94
CA ASN A 430 -3.41 -8.37 22.59
C ASN A 430 -3.15 -7.40 21.42
N LEU A 431 -4.06 -7.34 20.44
CA LEU A 431 -3.95 -6.37 19.34
C LEU A 431 -4.07 -4.93 19.84
N TRP A 432 -4.99 -4.68 20.77
CA TRP A 432 -5.14 -3.36 21.39
C TRP A 432 -3.91 -2.95 22.19
N ASP A 433 -3.45 -3.83 23.08
CA ASP A 433 -2.31 -3.56 23.96
C ASP A 433 -1.03 -3.30 23.14
N THR A 434 -0.85 -4.05 22.04
CA THR A 434 0.26 -3.82 21.09
C THR A 434 0.15 -2.44 20.44
N ALA A 435 -1.03 -2.05 19.94
CA ALA A 435 -1.26 -0.73 19.35
C ALA A 435 -1.01 0.38 20.38
N ARG A 436 -1.53 0.21 21.61
CA ARG A 436 -1.34 1.16 22.71
C ARG A 436 0.15 1.34 23.04
N THR A 437 0.92 0.25 23.10
CA THR A 437 2.37 0.30 23.34
C THR A 437 3.09 1.12 22.26
N ILE A 438 2.77 0.88 21.00
CA ILE A 438 3.35 1.62 19.86
C ILE A 438 3.02 3.11 19.95
N LEU A 439 1.77 3.45 20.23
CA LEU A 439 1.27 4.83 20.21
C LEU A 439 1.77 5.65 21.38
N ASN A 440 1.80 5.09 22.57
CA ASN A 440 2.23 5.81 23.77
C ASN A 440 3.72 6.21 23.74
N LYS A 441 4.54 5.56 22.96
CA LYS A 441 5.99 5.77 22.92
C LYS A 441 6.47 6.68 21.79
N ASN A 442 5.72 6.76 20.66
CA ASN A 442 6.32 7.27 19.45
C ASN A 442 5.68 8.55 18.86
N PHE A 443 4.40 8.89 19.14
CA PHE A 443 3.69 9.83 18.25
C PHE A 443 3.08 11.08 18.92
N ASN A 444 3.32 11.29 20.20
CA ASN A 444 2.78 12.45 20.93
C ASN A 444 1.24 12.59 20.86
N LEU A 445 0.53 11.45 20.78
CA LEU A 445 -0.93 11.40 20.71
C LEU A 445 -1.59 11.18 22.10
N GLY A 446 -0.79 10.93 23.13
CA GLY A 446 -1.27 10.53 24.44
C GLY A 446 -1.66 9.07 24.51
N ASP A 447 -2.34 8.67 25.57
CA ASP A 447 -2.74 7.28 25.81
C ASP A 447 -4.15 7.01 25.28
N ILE A 448 -4.27 6.04 24.38
CA ILE A 448 -5.57 5.59 23.86
C ILE A 448 -6.42 4.83 24.90
N GLY A 449 -5.89 4.60 26.09
CA GLY A 449 -6.57 3.88 27.17
C GLY A 449 -6.55 2.37 27.02
N THR A 450 -7.28 1.71 27.90
CA THR A 450 -7.42 0.25 27.91
C THR A 450 -8.49 -0.22 26.89
N PHE A 451 -8.43 -1.48 26.52
CA PHE A 451 -9.34 -2.10 25.53
C PHE A 451 -10.83 -2.01 25.93
N ASP A 452 -11.13 -1.81 27.22
CA ASP A 452 -12.48 -1.61 27.76
C ASP A 452 -12.88 -0.13 27.89
N GLY A 453 -12.08 0.77 27.30
CA GLY A 453 -12.39 2.20 27.20
C GLY A 453 -12.09 3.03 28.44
N LYS A 454 -11.31 2.50 29.40
CA LYS A 454 -10.86 3.23 30.59
C LYS A 454 -9.50 3.88 30.36
N ASP A 455 -9.13 4.80 31.26
CA ASP A 455 -7.80 5.43 31.34
C ASP A 455 -7.37 6.15 30.04
N ILE A 456 -8.34 6.65 29.26
CA ILE A 456 -8.06 7.42 28.04
C ILE A 456 -7.53 8.80 28.42
N SER A 457 -6.29 9.09 28.03
CA SER A 457 -5.61 10.35 28.26
C SER A 457 -4.93 10.84 26.97
N LEU A 458 -5.76 11.28 26.01
CA LEU A 458 -5.27 11.80 24.73
C LEU A 458 -4.60 13.16 24.88
N ASN A 459 -3.55 13.41 24.10
CA ASN A 459 -2.88 14.69 24.08
C ASN A 459 -3.60 15.69 23.15
N MET A 460 -4.54 16.44 23.69
CA MET A 460 -5.30 17.44 22.95
C MET A 460 -4.47 18.69 22.56
N ASN A 461 -3.21 18.80 23.03
CA ASN A 461 -2.26 19.85 22.65
C ASN A 461 -1.18 19.32 21.67
N THR A 462 -1.44 18.19 21.03
CA THR A 462 -0.48 17.59 20.10
C THR A 462 -0.16 18.53 18.93
N THR A 463 1.09 18.49 18.47
CA THR A 463 1.54 19.12 17.22
C THR A 463 1.59 18.11 16.07
N ASN A 464 1.15 16.87 16.31
CA ASN A 464 1.09 15.84 15.26
C ASN A 464 0.23 16.33 14.08
N SER A 465 0.74 16.15 12.87
CA SER A 465 0.09 16.52 11.61
C SER A 465 0.12 15.39 10.58
N SER A 466 0.22 14.16 11.08
CA SER A 466 0.27 12.96 10.23
C SER A 466 -1.12 12.59 9.71
N PRO A 467 -1.28 12.37 8.39
CA PRO A 467 -2.54 11.86 7.84
C PRO A 467 -2.90 10.47 8.39
N TYR A 468 -1.91 9.69 8.78
CA TYR A 468 -2.12 8.35 9.34
C TYR A 468 -2.70 8.39 10.74
N SER A 469 -2.38 9.41 11.54
CA SER A 469 -3.05 9.65 12.82
C SER A 469 -4.55 9.91 12.64
N ILE A 470 -4.96 10.61 11.57
CA ILE A 470 -6.38 10.85 11.29
C ILE A 470 -7.09 9.51 10.98
N PHE A 471 -6.55 8.69 10.07
CA PHE A 471 -7.12 7.37 9.80
C PHE A 471 -7.18 6.49 11.04
N LEU A 472 -6.12 6.49 11.85
CA LEU A 472 -6.05 5.74 13.10
C LEU A 472 -7.14 6.17 14.09
N MET A 473 -7.32 7.48 14.29
CA MET A 473 -8.35 8.00 15.20
C MET A 473 -9.77 7.67 14.71
N ILE A 474 -10.00 7.71 13.39
CA ILE A 474 -11.24 7.24 12.77
C ILE A 474 -11.47 5.75 13.07
N ASP A 475 -10.44 4.91 12.95
CA ASP A 475 -10.56 3.48 13.21
C ASP A 475 -10.75 3.18 14.72
N LEU A 476 -10.10 3.94 15.62
CA LEU A 476 -10.34 3.89 17.06
C LEU A 476 -11.79 4.27 17.41
N TYR A 477 -12.31 5.34 16.82
CA TYR A 477 -13.72 5.72 16.98
C TYR A 477 -14.65 4.59 16.52
N LYS A 478 -14.44 4.04 15.33
CA LYS A 478 -15.24 2.91 14.82
C LYS A 478 -15.18 1.67 15.72
N ALA A 479 -14.02 1.42 16.35
CA ALA A 479 -13.81 0.27 17.22
C ALA A 479 -14.47 0.41 18.60
N THR A 480 -14.63 1.65 19.10
CA THR A 480 -15.01 1.95 20.49
C THR A 480 -16.26 2.82 20.65
N ASN A 481 -16.65 3.54 19.58
CA ASN A 481 -17.68 4.57 19.59
C ASN A 481 -17.40 5.72 20.60
N ASN A 482 -16.12 6.09 20.81
CA ASN A 482 -15.72 7.15 21.72
C ASN A 482 -15.29 8.41 20.94
N ASP A 483 -16.04 9.50 21.11
CA ASP A 483 -15.89 10.75 20.38
C ASP A 483 -14.56 11.47 20.60
N LYS A 484 -13.88 11.22 21.72
CA LYS A 484 -12.55 11.81 22.00
C LYS A 484 -11.55 11.54 20.89
N TYR A 485 -11.64 10.38 20.22
CA TYR A 485 -10.76 10.08 19.09
C TYR A 485 -11.07 10.97 17.88
N ILE A 486 -12.33 11.30 17.62
CA ILE A 486 -12.71 12.23 16.55
C ILE A 486 -12.29 13.66 16.90
N GLU A 487 -12.40 14.07 18.17
CA GLU A 487 -11.88 15.36 18.62
C GLU A 487 -10.37 15.49 18.39
N LEU A 488 -9.60 14.45 18.73
CA LEU A 488 -8.15 14.43 18.44
C LEU A 488 -7.88 14.42 16.93
N ALA A 489 -8.65 13.66 16.14
CA ALA A 489 -8.53 13.67 14.67
C ALA A 489 -8.73 15.07 14.07
N ARG A 490 -9.68 15.87 14.62
CA ARG A 490 -9.91 17.27 14.21
C ARG A 490 -8.69 18.15 14.49
N ILE A 491 -8.07 17.99 15.68
CA ILE A 491 -6.85 18.73 16.04
C ILE A 491 -5.70 18.37 15.10
N VAL A 492 -5.45 17.08 14.87
CA VAL A 492 -4.44 16.62 13.93
C VAL A 492 -4.74 17.12 12.51
N GLY A 493 -6.00 17.12 12.08
CA GLY A 493 -6.43 17.66 10.79
C GLY A 493 -6.17 19.16 10.65
N ASN A 494 -6.41 19.96 11.70
CA ASN A 494 -6.08 21.39 11.72
C ASN A 494 -4.56 21.62 11.66
N ASN A 495 -3.78 20.83 12.41
CA ASN A 495 -2.33 20.86 12.35
C ASN A 495 -1.82 20.50 10.95
N LEU A 496 -2.40 19.49 10.31
CA LEU A 496 -2.05 19.07 8.96
C LEU A 496 -2.26 20.20 7.95
N VAL A 497 -3.44 20.84 7.95
CA VAL A 497 -3.72 21.97 7.06
C VAL A 497 -2.76 23.13 7.33
N THR A 498 -2.52 23.48 8.59
CA THR A 498 -1.62 24.57 8.97
C THR A 498 -0.19 24.33 8.52
N THR A 499 0.30 23.10 8.65
CA THR A 499 1.71 22.77 8.40
C THR A 499 1.99 22.35 6.96
N LYS A 500 1.10 21.56 6.34
CA LYS A 500 1.36 20.87 5.07
C LYS A 500 0.55 21.41 3.87
N PHE A 501 -0.42 22.31 4.07
CA PHE A 501 -1.11 22.96 2.98
C PHE A 501 -0.39 24.26 2.59
N LYS A 502 0.32 24.25 1.46
CA LYS A 502 1.18 25.34 1.00
C LYS A 502 0.83 25.74 -0.44
N ASN A 503 0.63 27.03 -0.68
CA ASN A 503 0.35 27.57 -2.02
C ASN A 503 -0.85 26.92 -2.75
N GLY A 504 -1.80 26.40 -1.98
CA GLY A 504 -2.96 25.68 -2.52
C GLY A 504 -2.73 24.17 -2.77
N TYR A 505 -1.65 23.58 -2.24
CA TYR A 505 -1.30 22.17 -2.39
C TYR A 505 -0.93 21.51 -1.07
N PHE A 506 -1.26 20.23 -0.92
CA PHE A 506 -0.72 19.41 0.16
C PHE A 506 0.64 18.85 -0.21
N VAL A 507 1.59 18.99 0.69
CA VAL A 507 2.95 18.41 0.60
C VAL A 507 3.18 17.44 1.76
N ALA A 508 3.97 16.40 1.54
CA ALA A 508 4.23 15.40 2.59
C ALA A 508 4.97 15.99 3.79
N GLU A 509 5.90 16.93 3.56
CA GLU A 509 6.57 17.71 4.61
C GLU A 509 6.60 19.20 4.25
N PRO A 510 6.61 20.12 5.25
CA PRO A 510 6.38 21.55 5.04
C PRO A 510 7.37 22.28 4.12
N ASN A 511 8.58 21.73 3.96
CA ASN A 511 9.66 22.31 3.16
C ASN A 511 9.79 21.68 1.77
N LEU A 512 8.92 20.74 1.39
CA LEU A 512 8.99 20.08 0.09
C LEU A 512 8.43 20.95 -1.02
N LEU A 513 9.08 20.88 -2.17
CA LEU A 513 8.76 21.65 -3.36
C LEU A 513 7.61 21.06 -4.16
N ASN A 514 7.46 19.74 -4.16
CA ASN A 514 6.55 19.03 -5.05
C ASN A 514 5.42 18.34 -4.27
N ALA A 515 4.20 18.59 -4.70
CA ALA A 515 2.99 17.94 -4.20
C ALA A 515 2.62 16.75 -5.09
N LYS A 516 2.29 15.60 -4.48
CA LYS A 516 1.65 14.48 -5.20
C LYS A 516 0.16 14.76 -5.40
N ILE A 517 -0.37 14.44 -6.58
CA ILE A 517 -1.83 14.49 -6.77
C ILE A 517 -2.54 13.36 -6.00
N ASP A 518 -1.86 12.24 -5.75
CA ASP A 518 -2.29 11.11 -4.93
C ASP A 518 -2.04 11.40 -3.44
N SER A 519 -2.59 12.52 -2.95
CA SER A 519 -2.33 13.02 -1.60
C SER A 519 -3.06 12.21 -0.53
N ILE A 520 -2.30 11.58 0.35
CA ILE A 520 -2.82 10.90 1.55
C ILE A 520 -3.35 11.93 2.56
N GLU A 521 -2.77 13.12 2.60
CA GLU A 521 -3.23 14.25 3.42
C GLU A 521 -4.68 14.61 3.06
N ALA A 522 -4.95 14.84 1.78
CA ALA A 522 -6.29 15.15 1.30
C ALA A 522 -7.28 14.00 1.55
N PHE A 523 -6.85 12.74 1.34
CA PHE A 523 -7.68 11.57 1.56
C PHE A 523 -8.03 11.38 3.04
N SER A 524 -7.10 11.62 3.95
CA SER A 524 -7.37 11.53 5.39
C SER A 524 -8.39 12.59 5.86
N LEU A 525 -8.26 13.82 5.37
CA LEU A 525 -9.17 14.92 5.71
C LEU A 525 -10.59 14.66 5.19
N VAL A 526 -10.75 14.25 3.94
CA VAL A 526 -12.09 13.94 3.41
C VAL A 526 -12.71 12.72 4.09
N SER A 527 -11.89 11.77 4.56
CA SER A 527 -12.35 10.63 5.35
C SER A 527 -12.87 11.07 6.72
N LEU A 528 -12.21 12.05 7.36
CA LEU A 528 -12.69 12.65 8.60
C LEU A 528 -14.03 13.38 8.38
N ASP A 529 -14.13 14.19 7.31
CA ASP A 529 -15.39 14.85 6.97
C ASP A 529 -16.54 13.87 6.69
N ALA A 530 -16.22 12.72 6.08
CA ALA A 530 -17.21 11.67 5.85
C ALA A 530 -17.77 11.11 7.17
N ILE A 531 -16.92 10.88 8.19
CA ILE A 531 -17.37 10.49 9.53
C ILE A 531 -18.25 11.57 10.15
N LEU A 532 -17.79 12.83 10.15
CA LEU A 532 -18.50 13.95 10.75
C LEU A 532 -19.86 14.22 10.11
N LYS A 533 -20.03 13.85 8.84
CA LYS A 533 -21.29 13.97 8.08
C LYS A 533 -22.10 12.67 8.02
N GLY A 534 -21.67 11.60 8.70
CA GLY A 534 -22.35 10.31 8.68
C GLY A 534 -22.35 9.59 7.33
N LYS A 535 -21.34 9.85 6.50
CA LYS A 535 -21.20 9.33 5.12
C LYS A 535 -20.07 8.29 4.96
N GLU A 536 -19.45 7.87 6.04
CA GLU A 536 -18.28 6.99 6.06
C GLU A 536 -18.52 5.61 5.41
N LYS A 537 -19.78 5.18 5.32
CA LYS A 537 -20.16 3.90 4.70
C LYS A 537 -20.16 3.96 3.16
N ASN A 538 -20.14 5.17 2.61
CA ASN A 538 -20.28 5.41 1.18
C ASN A 538 -18.95 5.75 0.51
N ILE A 539 -17.86 5.79 1.28
CA ILE A 539 -16.53 6.12 0.78
C ILE A 539 -15.59 4.93 0.89
N PRO A 540 -14.59 4.83 -0.01
CA PRO A 540 -13.56 3.81 0.10
C PRO A 540 -12.68 3.99 1.34
N GLN A 541 -12.20 2.87 1.88
CA GLN A 541 -11.23 2.89 2.99
C GLN A 541 -9.81 3.15 2.50
N TYR A 542 -8.98 3.69 3.39
CA TYR A 542 -7.54 3.69 3.22
C TYR A 542 -6.99 2.26 3.31
N ILE A 543 -6.28 1.80 2.28
CA ILE A 543 -5.66 0.46 2.22
C ILE A 543 -4.21 0.48 1.73
N SER A 544 -3.74 1.60 1.18
CA SER A 544 -2.40 1.72 0.62
C SER A 544 -1.91 3.17 0.69
N HIS A 545 -0.62 3.33 0.93
CA HIS A 545 0.04 4.65 0.87
C HIS A 545 0.28 5.16 -0.57
N GLY A 546 -0.18 4.42 -1.59
CA GLY A 546 0.05 4.73 -3.00
C GLY A 546 1.28 4.02 -3.58
N GLY A 547 1.43 4.18 -4.88
CA GLY A 547 2.52 3.59 -5.64
C GLY A 547 3.76 4.51 -5.73
N TYR A 548 4.70 4.11 -6.57
CA TYR A 548 5.90 4.87 -6.87
C TYR A 548 6.33 4.64 -8.32
N THR A 549 7.11 5.57 -8.85
CA THR A 549 7.75 5.48 -10.15
C THR A 549 9.22 5.15 -9.96
N HIS A 550 9.72 4.13 -10.65
CA HIS A 550 11.12 3.78 -10.72
C HIS A 550 11.64 4.14 -12.11
N GLY A 551 12.58 5.04 -12.16
CA GLY A 551 13.15 5.54 -13.41
C GLY A 551 14.61 5.89 -13.26
N GLU A 552 15.10 6.70 -14.18
CA GLU A 552 16.42 7.31 -14.18
C GLU A 552 16.26 8.81 -14.28
N HIS A 553 17.13 9.56 -13.60
CA HIS A 553 17.07 11.01 -13.59
C HIS A 553 18.49 11.58 -13.64
N ILE A 554 18.76 12.47 -14.57
CA ILE A 554 20.00 13.24 -14.85
C ILE A 554 21.29 12.40 -14.88
N GLU A 555 21.59 11.65 -13.80
CA GLU A 555 22.89 10.98 -13.61
C GLU A 555 22.92 9.53 -14.10
N GLY A 556 21.81 9.03 -14.64
CA GLY A 556 21.74 7.68 -15.20
C GLY A 556 21.57 6.55 -14.19
N ASP A 557 21.53 6.86 -12.91
CA ASP A 557 21.28 5.88 -11.87
C ASP A 557 19.78 5.56 -11.73
N SER A 558 19.48 4.33 -11.34
CA SER A 558 18.12 3.93 -11.02
C SER A 558 17.65 4.60 -9.73
N VAL A 559 16.58 5.39 -9.82
CA VAL A 559 16.04 6.17 -8.72
C VAL A 559 14.53 5.97 -8.58
N TYR A 560 14.02 6.24 -7.40
CA TYR A 560 12.59 6.29 -7.14
C TYR A 560 12.13 7.75 -7.04
N ASP A 561 10.94 8.04 -7.54
CA ASP A 561 10.33 9.37 -7.53
C ASP A 561 10.40 10.06 -6.16
N ARG A 562 10.14 9.32 -5.07
CA ARG A 562 10.22 9.83 -3.70
C ARG A 562 11.62 10.31 -3.31
N ASN A 563 12.68 9.77 -3.92
CA ASN A 563 14.05 10.15 -3.57
C ASN A 563 14.53 11.36 -4.37
N VAL A 564 14.01 11.56 -5.57
CA VAL A 564 14.49 12.58 -6.52
C VAL A 564 13.48 13.71 -6.65
N ILE A 565 12.19 13.39 -6.72
CA ILE A 565 11.13 14.35 -7.05
C ILE A 565 10.43 14.84 -5.78
N TYR A 566 9.93 13.92 -4.96
CA TYR A 566 9.08 14.28 -3.82
C TYR A 566 9.81 14.50 -2.50
N ASN A 567 11.14 14.28 -2.45
CA ASN A 567 11.99 14.73 -1.35
C ASN A 567 12.76 16.02 -1.67
N LYS A 568 12.58 16.60 -2.88
CA LYS A 568 13.20 17.87 -3.24
C LYS A 568 12.67 19.00 -2.36
N THR A 569 13.56 19.79 -1.80
CA THR A 569 13.20 20.88 -0.91
C THR A 569 13.16 22.23 -1.64
N ILE A 570 12.39 23.19 -1.09
CA ILE A 570 12.29 24.56 -1.65
C ILE A 570 13.66 25.23 -1.72
N ASN A 571 14.56 24.96 -0.77
CA ASN A 571 15.88 25.59 -0.73
C ASN A 571 16.87 25.06 -1.78
N GLU A 572 16.61 23.92 -2.38
CA GLU A 572 17.45 23.34 -3.43
C GLU A 572 17.18 23.98 -4.79
N ASP A 573 16.02 24.58 -5.00
CA ASP A 573 15.63 25.23 -6.26
C ASP A 573 16.13 26.68 -6.38
N VAL A 574 16.65 27.26 -5.29
CA VAL A 574 17.14 28.67 -5.24
C VAL A 574 18.64 28.77 -5.55
N LYS A 575 19.30 27.64 -5.77
CA LYS A 575 20.70 27.56 -6.19
C LYS A 575 20.82 27.34 -7.70
#